data_aa4d5b1f32f75129ffc19f244e297a61
#
_entry.id   aa4d5b1f32f75129ffc19f244e297a61
#
_cell.length_a   1.000
_cell.length_b   1.000
_cell.length_c   1.000
_cell.angle_alpha   90.00
_cell.angle_beta   90.00
_cell.angle_gamma   90.00
#
_symmetry.space_group_name_H-M   'P 1'
#
loop_
_entity.id
_entity.type
_entity.pdbx_description
1 polymer ?
#
loop_
_entity_poly.entity_id
_entity_poly.type
_entity_poly.pdbx_seq_one_letter_code
_entity_poly.pdbx_strand_id
1 'polypeptide(L)'
;MSVLMLVACLGCGGRAQVRGKVVFSDGSPLTYGTVNFTSGETICKGQIEKDGTFKMRTFKPGDGVPPGTYKVYITDTLQFEEAGTVEQKLGDEVVETQVLGQASNTIPPEYSNPDQSPIPQVTVKGSIKDLVLTIEN
;
A
#
# COMPACT_ATOMS: atom_id res chain seq x y z
N MET A 1 10.82 42.38 31.26
CA MET A 1 10.60 40.91 31.14
C MET A 1 10.26 40.59 29.74
N SER A 2 11.20 40.04 29.03
CA SER A 2 11.01 39.62 27.68
C SER A 2 10.60 38.16 27.69
N VAL A 3 9.36 37.89 27.41
CA VAL A 3 8.93 36.53 27.13
C VAL A 3 9.31 36.25 25.70
N LEU A 4 10.41 35.56 25.51
CA LEU A 4 10.78 35.04 24.23
C LEU A 4 9.88 33.86 23.93
N MET A 5 8.78 34.12 23.28
CA MET A 5 7.99 33.05 22.72
C MET A 5 8.72 32.50 21.51
N LEU A 6 9.48 31.46 21.73
CA LEU A 6 10.09 30.72 20.67
C LEU A 6 8.98 29.93 19.95
N VAL A 7 8.39 30.54 18.97
CA VAL A 7 7.57 29.81 18.02
C VAL A 7 8.54 29.00 17.17
N ALA A 8 8.73 27.77 17.55
CA ALA A 8 9.39 26.82 16.68
C ALA A 8 8.50 26.61 15.45
N CYS A 9 8.82 27.34 14.41
CA CYS A 9 8.22 27.13 13.11
C CYS A 9 8.72 25.81 12.54
N LEU A 10 8.06 24.75 12.92
CA LEU A 10 8.32 23.40 12.39
C LEU A 10 7.55 23.15 11.11
N GLY A 11 7.35 24.18 10.31
CA GLY A 11 6.52 24.11 9.15
C GLY A 11 7.24 23.87 7.83
N CYS A 12 8.51 23.61 7.84
CA CYS A 12 9.26 23.46 6.60
C CYS A 12 8.90 22.16 5.89
N GLY A 13 7.97 22.23 4.95
CA GLY A 13 7.60 21.14 4.09
C GLY A 13 6.79 20.01 4.72
N GLY A 14 6.49 20.07 5.96
CA GLY A 14 5.49 19.38 6.77
C GLY A 14 5.13 17.94 6.47
N ARG A 15 5.91 17.20 5.68
CA ARG A 15 5.60 15.80 5.40
C ARG A 15 6.16 14.90 6.48
N ALA A 16 5.31 14.01 6.96
CA ALA A 16 5.65 13.07 8.01
C ALA A 16 6.08 11.72 7.43
N GLN A 17 7.00 11.05 8.08
CA GLN A 17 7.35 9.68 7.74
C GLN A 17 6.30 8.74 8.31
N VAL A 18 5.64 7.97 7.44
CA VAL A 18 4.64 7.00 7.84
C VAL A 18 5.11 5.61 7.44
N ARG A 19 5.28 4.75 8.42
CA ARG A 19 5.67 3.35 8.26
C ARG A 19 4.68 2.46 8.98
N GLY A 20 4.48 1.29 8.46
CA GLY A 20 3.60 0.34 9.09
C GLY A 20 3.78 -1.06 8.56
N LYS A 21 2.83 -1.88 8.93
CA LYS A 21 2.77 -3.28 8.54
C LYS A 21 1.32 -3.64 8.20
N VAL A 22 1.14 -4.44 7.19
CA VAL A 22 -0.16 -5.00 6.82
C VAL A 22 -0.19 -6.46 7.23
N VAL A 23 -1.16 -6.83 8.04
CA VAL A 23 -1.34 -8.20 8.53
C VAL A 23 -2.77 -8.66 8.30
N PHE A 24 -2.93 -9.97 8.17
CA PHE A 24 -4.25 -10.60 8.22
C PHE A 24 -4.70 -10.75 9.67
N SER A 25 -5.99 -11.06 9.87
CA SER A 25 -6.57 -11.24 11.19
C SER A 25 -5.90 -12.36 12.02
N ASP A 26 -5.26 -13.32 11.35
CA ASP A 26 -4.48 -14.39 11.99
C ASP A 26 -3.04 -13.96 12.37
N GLY A 27 -2.63 -12.74 12.04
CA GLY A 27 -1.31 -12.20 12.33
C GLY A 27 -0.28 -12.40 11.22
N SER A 28 -0.60 -13.13 10.15
CA SER A 28 0.32 -13.31 9.03
C SER A 28 0.44 -12.03 8.20
N PRO A 29 1.64 -11.70 7.68
CA PRO A 29 1.82 -10.50 6.90
C PRO A 29 1.27 -10.64 5.47
N LEU A 30 0.73 -9.55 4.93
CA LEU A 30 0.53 -9.42 3.49
C LEU A 30 1.89 -9.08 2.86
N THR A 31 2.34 -9.88 1.91
CA THR A 31 3.71 -9.84 1.41
C THR A 31 3.88 -9.12 0.06
N TYR A 32 2.81 -8.54 -0.45
CA TYR A 32 2.81 -7.81 -1.71
C TYR A 32 1.59 -6.87 -1.78
N GLY A 33 1.64 -5.94 -2.69
CA GLY A 33 0.59 -4.96 -2.91
C GLY A 33 1.07 -3.55 -2.63
N THR A 34 0.15 -2.62 -2.67
CA THR A 34 0.39 -1.19 -2.45
C THR A 34 -0.63 -0.64 -1.48
N VAL A 35 -0.16 -0.02 -0.40
CA VAL A 35 -1.00 0.75 0.51
C VAL A 35 -1.20 2.14 -0.08
N ASN A 36 -2.44 2.60 -0.15
CA ASN A 36 -2.77 3.92 -0.67
C ASN A 36 -3.47 4.73 0.40
N PHE A 37 -3.04 5.98 0.54
CA PHE A 37 -3.72 7.01 1.32
C PHE A 37 -4.28 8.04 0.37
N THR A 38 -5.55 8.36 0.48
CA THR A 38 -6.17 9.38 -0.35
C THR A 38 -6.94 10.40 0.49
N SER A 39 -6.77 11.68 0.14
CA SER A 39 -7.49 12.79 0.75
C SER A 39 -7.65 13.88 -0.30
N GLY A 40 -8.87 14.07 -0.81
CA GLY A 40 -9.11 15.01 -1.90
C GLY A 40 -8.25 14.69 -3.12
N GLU A 41 -7.36 15.59 -3.49
CA GLU A 41 -6.45 15.43 -4.63
C GLU A 41 -5.12 14.74 -4.27
N THR A 42 -4.86 14.54 -2.99
CA THR A 42 -3.61 13.97 -2.52
C THR A 42 -3.69 12.45 -2.48
N ILE A 43 -2.76 11.78 -3.15
CA ILE A 43 -2.62 10.32 -3.11
C ILE A 43 -1.19 10.02 -2.70
N CYS A 44 -1.05 9.24 -1.62
CA CYS A 44 0.22 8.72 -1.15
C CYS A 44 0.23 7.20 -1.30
N LYS A 45 1.38 6.64 -1.59
CA LYS A 45 1.52 5.21 -1.85
C LYS A 45 2.68 4.63 -1.06
N GLY A 46 2.55 3.39 -0.65
CA GLY A 46 3.62 2.63 -0.03
C GLY A 46 3.60 1.19 -0.53
N GLN A 47 4.70 0.74 -1.09
CA GLN A 47 4.84 -0.64 -1.54
C GLN A 47 5.00 -1.56 -0.34
N ILE A 48 4.26 -2.65 -0.34
CA ILE A 48 4.33 -3.67 0.71
C ILE A 48 5.51 -4.59 0.42
N GLU A 49 6.41 -4.69 1.38
CA GLU A 49 7.58 -5.57 1.30
C GLU A 49 7.23 -7.02 1.69
N LYS A 50 8.18 -7.92 1.49
CA LYS A 50 7.99 -9.36 1.74
C LYS A 50 7.65 -9.70 3.21
N ASP A 51 8.01 -8.82 4.13
CA ASP A 51 7.69 -8.96 5.55
C ASP A 51 6.38 -8.28 5.97
N GLY A 52 5.67 -7.70 5.00
CA GLY A 52 4.42 -6.99 5.21
C GLY A 52 4.60 -5.51 5.58
N THR A 53 5.83 -5.04 5.71
CA THR A 53 6.09 -3.63 6.04
C THR A 53 5.94 -2.73 4.82
N PHE A 54 5.58 -1.48 5.07
CA PHE A 54 5.49 -0.46 4.05
C PHE A 54 5.95 0.89 4.57
N LYS A 55 6.37 1.73 3.65
CA LYS A 55 6.74 3.12 3.91
C LYS A 55 6.02 4.01 2.91
N MET A 56 5.27 4.97 3.41
CA MET A 56 4.47 5.86 2.56
C MET A 56 5.33 6.94 1.90
N ARG A 57 4.96 7.31 0.70
CA ARG A 57 5.54 8.41 -0.06
C ARG A 57 4.45 9.15 -0.83
N THR A 58 4.71 10.40 -1.20
CA THR A 58 3.80 11.19 -2.04
C THR A 58 4.24 11.17 -3.50
N PHE A 59 5.44 11.66 -3.80
CA PHE A 59 5.95 11.74 -5.16
C PHE A 59 7.18 10.88 -5.40
N LYS A 60 8.07 10.79 -4.43
CA LYS A 60 9.33 10.06 -4.53
C LYS A 60 9.64 9.33 -3.21
N PRO A 61 10.44 8.26 -3.26
CA PRO A 61 10.80 7.54 -2.04
C PRO A 61 11.38 8.45 -0.97
N GLY A 62 10.88 8.31 0.25
CA GLY A 62 11.38 9.03 1.42
C GLY A 62 10.82 10.44 1.63
N ASP A 63 9.96 10.95 0.74
CA ASP A 63 9.41 12.29 0.87
C ASP A 63 8.26 12.41 1.90
N GLY A 64 7.72 11.29 2.35
CA GLY A 64 6.70 11.26 3.40
C GLY A 64 5.30 11.62 2.94
N VAL A 65 4.44 11.91 3.90
CA VAL A 65 3.00 12.17 3.73
C VAL A 65 2.66 13.53 4.33
N PRO A 66 1.93 14.39 3.59
CA PRO A 66 1.44 15.65 4.15
C PRO A 66 0.47 15.40 5.31
N PRO A 67 0.40 16.31 6.30
CA PRO A 67 -0.59 16.20 7.36
C PRO A 67 -2.02 16.20 6.82
N GLY A 68 -2.88 15.39 7.41
CA GLY A 68 -4.27 15.29 7.01
C GLY A 68 -4.91 13.98 7.42
N THR A 69 -6.18 13.83 7.10
CA THR A 69 -6.93 12.59 7.31
C THR A 69 -7.14 11.90 5.98
N TYR A 70 -6.74 10.64 5.92
CA TYR A 70 -6.70 9.86 4.69
C TYR A 70 -7.59 8.62 4.77
N LYS A 71 -8.26 8.34 3.68
CA LYS A 71 -8.85 7.03 3.44
C LYS A 71 -7.74 6.07 3.02
N VAL A 72 -7.79 4.85 3.52
CA VAL A 72 -6.77 3.83 3.29
C VAL A 72 -7.35 2.68 2.48
N TYR A 73 -6.68 2.33 1.42
CA TYR A 73 -7.05 1.18 0.59
C TYR A 73 -5.81 0.50 0.05
N ILE A 74 -5.96 -0.74 -0.40
CA ILE A 74 -4.85 -1.59 -0.85
C ILE A 74 -5.11 -2.03 -2.28
N THR A 75 -4.13 -1.81 -3.15
CA THR A 75 -4.16 -2.18 -4.56
C THR A 75 -3.03 -3.14 -4.91
N ASP A 76 -2.96 -3.58 -6.15
CA ASP A 76 -1.91 -4.45 -6.68
C ASP A 76 -1.81 -5.80 -5.96
N THR A 77 -2.95 -6.33 -5.54
CA THR A 77 -3.05 -7.61 -4.84
C THR A 77 -3.48 -8.75 -5.75
N LEU A 78 -3.61 -8.49 -7.04
CA LEU A 78 -3.90 -9.52 -8.03
C LEU A 78 -2.65 -10.38 -8.24
N GLN A 79 -2.79 -11.67 -8.01
CA GLN A 79 -1.78 -12.66 -8.37
C GLN A 79 -2.29 -13.52 -9.51
N PHE A 80 -1.40 -13.76 -10.45
CA PHE A 80 -1.64 -14.72 -11.53
C PHE A 80 -0.92 -16.01 -11.16
N GLU A 81 -1.67 -17.10 -11.06
CA GLU A 81 -1.08 -18.41 -10.92
C GLU A 81 -0.48 -18.86 -12.25
N GLU A 82 0.75 -19.36 -12.23
CA GLU A 82 1.33 -20.03 -13.39
C GLU A 82 0.58 -21.34 -13.62
N ALA A 83 -0.15 -21.42 -14.73
CA ALA A 83 -0.85 -22.64 -15.14
C ALA A 83 0.05 -23.61 -15.90
N GLY A 84 1.33 -23.30 -16.08
CA GLY A 84 2.32 -24.13 -16.76
C GLY A 84 2.55 -23.73 -18.20
N THR A 85 3.26 -24.62 -18.94
CA THR A 85 3.56 -24.47 -20.36
C THR A 85 2.67 -25.37 -21.19
N VAL A 86 2.12 -24.83 -22.26
CA VAL A 86 1.36 -25.59 -23.26
C VAL A 86 2.19 -25.67 -24.53
N GLU A 87 2.41 -26.89 -25.03
CA GLU A 87 3.03 -27.12 -26.34
C GLU A 87 1.98 -26.92 -27.43
N GLN A 88 2.21 -25.95 -28.30
CA GLN A 88 1.42 -25.79 -29.52
C GLN A 88 2.21 -26.25 -30.73
N LYS A 89 1.64 -27.15 -31.49
CA LYS A 89 2.19 -27.59 -32.77
C LYS A 89 1.68 -26.68 -33.89
N LEU A 90 2.60 -25.89 -34.45
CA LEU A 90 2.35 -25.10 -35.65
C LEU A 90 3.13 -25.75 -36.82
N GLY A 91 2.46 -26.60 -37.58
CA GLY A 91 3.13 -27.38 -38.63
C GLY A 91 4.14 -28.38 -38.05
N ASP A 92 5.41 -28.28 -38.46
CA ASP A 92 6.51 -29.10 -37.93
C ASP A 92 7.25 -28.47 -36.74
N GLU A 93 6.83 -27.30 -36.32
CA GLU A 93 7.43 -26.60 -35.18
C GLU A 93 6.57 -26.74 -33.90
N VAL A 94 7.24 -27.08 -32.80
CA VAL A 94 6.63 -27.11 -31.48
C VAL A 94 7.02 -25.82 -30.77
N VAL A 95 6.02 -24.97 -30.42
CA VAL A 95 6.22 -23.74 -29.71
C VAL A 95 5.69 -23.90 -28.28
N GLU A 96 6.56 -23.70 -27.29
CA GLU A 96 6.15 -23.65 -25.90
C GLU A 96 5.61 -22.27 -25.57
N THR A 97 4.35 -22.21 -25.17
CA THR A 97 3.71 -20.96 -24.73
C THR A 97 3.37 -21.07 -23.26
N GLN A 98 3.83 -20.08 -22.46
CA GLN A 98 3.40 -19.97 -21.07
C GLN A 98 1.93 -19.52 -21.01
N VAL A 99 1.13 -20.29 -20.30
CA VAL A 99 -0.26 -19.96 -20.03
C VAL A 99 -0.37 -19.39 -18.63
N LEU A 100 -0.81 -18.14 -18.53
CA LEU A 100 -1.13 -17.52 -17.25
C LEU A 100 -2.48 -18.06 -16.75
N GLY A 101 -2.51 -18.55 -15.52
CA GLY A 101 -3.73 -18.98 -14.86
C GLY A 101 -4.65 -17.80 -14.50
N GLN A 102 -5.74 -18.09 -13.81
CA GLN A 102 -6.70 -17.07 -13.40
C GLN A 102 -6.07 -16.10 -12.40
N ALA A 103 -6.36 -14.80 -12.58
CA ALA A 103 -6.04 -13.80 -11.58
C ALA A 103 -6.90 -14.02 -10.33
N SER A 104 -6.25 -14.06 -9.17
CA SER A 104 -6.93 -14.16 -7.89
C SER A 104 -6.54 -13.00 -6.98
N ASN A 105 -7.53 -12.44 -6.30
CA ASN A 105 -7.28 -11.49 -5.22
C ASN A 105 -7.02 -12.26 -3.93
N THR A 106 -5.94 -11.93 -3.26
CA THR A 106 -5.62 -12.50 -1.94
C THR A 106 -6.46 -11.87 -0.84
N ILE A 107 -7.00 -10.70 -1.09
CA ILE A 107 -7.83 -9.96 -0.12
C ILE A 107 -9.20 -9.65 -0.74
N PRO A 108 -10.23 -9.39 0.08
CA PRO A 108 -11.53 -9.00 -0.41
C PRO A 108 -11.45 -7.76 -1.30
N PRO A 109 -12.22 -7.70 -2.41
CA PRO A 109 -12.12 -6.61 -3.38
C PRO A 109 -12.52 -5.24 -2.84
N GLU A 110 -13.30 -5.15 -1.77
CA GLU A 110 -13.64 -3.88 -1.13
C GLU A 110 -12.42 -3.12 -0.60
N TYR A 111 -11.36 -3.81 -0.24
CA TYR A 111 -10.11 -3.19 0.22
C TYR A 111 -9.41 -2.37 -0.85
N SER A 112 -9.70 -2.59 -2.12
CA SER A 112 -9.11 -1.84 -3.23
C SER A 112 -9.88 -0.56 -3.61
N ASN A 113 -11.02 -0.31 -2.98
CA ASN A 113 -11.81 0.87 -3.23
C ASN A 113 -11.78 1.79 -2.00
N PRO A 114 -11.36 3.07 -2.15
CA PRO A 114 -11.26 3.98 -1.01
C PRO A 114 -12.59 4.25 -0.32
N ASP A 115 -13.70 4.16 -1.03
CA ASP A 115 -15.03 4.41 -0.46
C ASP A 115 -15.64 3.19 0.22
N GLN A 116 -15.13 1.99 -0.07
CA GLN A 116 -15.63 0.73 0.46
C GLN A 116 -14.67 0.05 1.43
N SER A 117 -13.41 0.49 1.45
CA SER A 117 -12.38 -0.12 2.29
C SER A 117 -12.79 -0.10 3.76
N PRO A 118 -12.78 -1.27 4.43
CA PRO A 118 -13.08 -1.34 5.86
C PRO A 118 -11.93 -0.88 6.75
N ILE A 119 -10.79 -0.53 6.17
CA ILE A 119 -9.65 -0.01 6.93
C ILE A 119 -10.02 1.38 7.49
N PRO A 120 -9.83 1.61 8.80
CA PRO A 120 -10.10 2.92 9.39
C PRO A 120 -9.27 4.03 8.76
N GLN A 121 -9.82 5.23 8.69
CA GLN A 121 -9.09 6.40 8.23
C GLN A 121 -7.88 6.67 9.13
N VAL A 122 -6.79 7.13 8.53
CA VAL A 122 -5.56 7.46 9.23
C VAL A 122 -5.39 8.97 9.24
N THR A 123 -5.22 9.53 10.43
CA THR A 123 -4.89 10.95 10.60
C THR A 123 -3.39 11.09 10.78
N VAL A 124 -2.75 11.82 9.87
CA VAL A 124 -1.32 12.09 9.90
C VAL A 124 -1.12 13.50 10.47
N LYS A 125 -0.53 13.58 11.64
CA LYS A 125 -0.14 14.83 12.30
C LYS A 125 1.38 14.95 12.45
N GLY A 126 2.05 13.83 12.50
CA GLY A 126 3.50 13.69 12.63
C GLY A 126 3.91 12.29 12.20
N SER A 127 5.16 11.96 12.39
CA SER A 127 5.71 10.66 12.00
C SER A 127 4.99 9.51 12.70
N ILE A 128 4.65 8.49 11.95
CA ILE A 128 4.04 7.25 12.44
C ILE A 128 4.99 6.11 12.08
N LYS A 129 5.43 5.35 13.09
CA LYS A 129 6.40 4.27 12.88
C LYS A 129 5.79 2.87 12.98
N ASP A 130 4.69 2.73 13.68
CA ASP A 130 4.11 1.43 14.05
C ASP A 130 2.65 1.31 13.64
N LEU A 131 2.30 1.83 12.47
CA LEU A 131 0.95 1.70 11.95
C LEU A 131 0.69 0.25 11.55
N VAL A 132 -0.36 -0.34 12.10
CA VAL A 132 -0.77 -1.71 11.76
C VAL A 132 -2.11 -1.66 11.03
N LEU A 133 -2.13 -2.17 9.83
CA LEU A 133 -3.34 -2.33 9.03
C LEU A 133 -3.72 -3.81 9.05
N THR A 134 -4.94 -4.10 9.49
CA THR A 134 -5.44 -5.48 9.59
C THR A 134 -6.46 -5.75 8.49
N ILE A 135 -6.26 -6.84 7.78
CA ILE A 135 -7.18 -7.32 6.74
C ILE A 135 -7.95 -8.50 7.32
N GLU A 136 -9.26 -8.37 7.30
CA GLU A 136 -10.16 -9.46 7.63
C GLU A 136 -10.57 -10.20 6.36
N ASN A 137 -10.35 -11.51 6.31
CA ASN A 137 -10.72 -12.38 5.19
C ASN A 137 -11.64 -13.52 5.66
#